data_d65bee3214ae3af32b97bbfbbbc1f567
#
_entry.id   d65bee3214ae3af32b97bbfbbbc1f567
#
_cell.length_a   1.000
_cell.length_b   1.000
_cell.length_c   1.000
_cell.angle_alpha   90.00
_cell.angle_beta   90.00
_cell.angle_gamma   90.00
#
_symmetry.space_group_name_H-M   'P 1'
#
loop_
_entity.id
_entity.type
_entity.pdbx_description
1 polymer ?
#
loop_
_entity_poly.entity_id
_entity_poly.type
_entity_poly.pdbx_seq_one_letter_code
_entity_poly.pdbx_strand_id
1 'polypeptide(L)'
;MNTFSMNIAITISHAYVPYAYTLLLSLPAHDSAKFQVYVLHRDLTDEDCNVLSSLSNLYDIHVHFICVPVSFSEAFTDTSAPAETCFRLCLPALLPNTLDRILYLEADMIATASLMPLYTLDFAGKKAACTTDASGNISASVLLLNLPLLHDTPDCPSVFRHALADGFDVHNIFRTSICREDLLLLDSLEYNLSATAAFSQYGLHAATLPDSVRLLHYKGEKPWHGDHLHNDLESLWWNYAKKSPYYPALLEQTIQGMILGTNVITYISNIQKEHRQLTAIVDQYQTLLEKLS
;
A
#
# COMPACT_ATOMS: atom_id res chain seq x y z
N MET A 1 31.00 -8.63 6.63
CA MET A 1 30.32 -7.34 6.48
C MET A 1 29.05 -7.44 7.29
N ASN A 2 28.79 -6.53 8.25
CA ASN A 2 27.49 -6.50 8.92
C ASN A 2 26.44 -6.11 7.88
N THR A 3 25.65 -7.09 7.45
CA THR A 3 24.51 -6.83 6.56
C THR A 3 23.47 -6.05 7.37
N PHE A 4 23.11 -4.87 6.92
CA PHE A 4 22.08 -4.05 7.57
C PHE A 4 20.74 -4.81 7.55
N SER A 5 20.01 -4.78 8.67
CA SER A 5 18.71 -5.44 8.78
C SER A 5 17.58 -4.41 8.76
N MET A 6 16.55 -4.63 7.91
CA MET A 6 15.37 -3.80 7.82
C MET A 6 14.16 -4.58 8.31
N ASN A 7 13.49 -4.09 9.36
CA ASN A 7 12.28 -4.69 9.89
C ASN A 7 11.07 -4.09 9.17
N ILE A 8 10.30 -4.94 8.49
CA ILE A 8 9.09 -4.57 7.74
C ILE A 8 7.89 -5.24 8.41
N ALA A 9 6.77 -4.55 8.52
CA ALA A 9 5.50 -5.15 8.92
C ALA A 9 4.47 -5.02 7.80
N ILE A 10 3.68 -6.05 7.62
CA ILE A 10 2.50 -6.08 6.76
C ILE A 10 1.33 -6.74 7.50
N THR A 11 0.11 -6.36 7.14
CA THR A 11 -1.11 -7.01 7.64
C THR A 11 -1.89 -7.55 6.46
N ILE A 12 -2.17 -8.84 6.47
CA ILE A 12 -2.82 -9.52 5.34
C ILE A 12 -3.79 -10.61 5.79
N SER A 13 -4.80 -10.87 4.96
CA SER A 13 -5.59 -12.10 4.97
C SER A 13 -5.02 -13.10 3.95
N HIS A 14 -5.51 -14.35 3.99
CA HIS A 14 -5.21 -15.37 2.98
C HIS A 14 -5.34 -14.85 1.54
N ALA A 15 -6.42 -14.12 1.25
CA ALA A 15 -6.66 -13.57 -0.09
C ALA A 15 -5.59 -12.56 -0.55
N TYR A 16 -4.85 -11.95 0.37
CA TYR A 16 -3.83 -10.94 0.06
C TYR A 16 -2.40 -11.48 -0.06
N VAL A 17 -2.19 -12.77 0.17
CA VAL A 17 -0.87 -13.41 0.08
C VAL A 17 -0.18 -13.16 -1.27
N PRO A 18 -0.85 -13.30 -2.43
CA PRO A 18 -0.22 -13.07 -3.74
C PRO A 18 0.31 -11.64 -3.91
N TYR A 19 -0.40 -10.67 -3.37
CA TYR A 19 -0.06 -9.25 -3.48
C TYR A 19 1.08 -8.89 -2.54
N ALA A 20 1.02 -9.39 -1.29
CA ALA A 20 2.11 -9.27 -0.33
C ALA A 20 3.40 -9.91 -0.87
N TYR A 21 3.32 -11.07 -1.49
CA TYR A 21 4.47 -11.71 -2.13
C TYR A 21 5.10 -10.80 -3.19
N THR A 22 4.28 -10.13 -4.00
CA THR A 22 4.73 -9.19 -5.04
C THR A 22 5.41 -7.95 -4.43
N LEU A 23 4.84 -7.36 -3.36
CA LEU A 23 5.49 -6.28 -2.61
C LEU A 23 6.86 -6.73 -2.11
N LEU A 24 6.93 -7.90 -1.46
CA LEU A 24 8.18 -8.41 -0.87
C LEU A 24 9.25 -8.66 -1.93
N LEU A 25 8.89 -9.08 -3.15
CA LEU A 25 9.82 -9.20 -4.27
C LEU A 25 10.39 -7.86 -4.76
N SER A 26 9.69 -6.76 -4.53
CA SER A 26 10.16 -5.44 -4.94
C SER A 26 11.27 -4.89 -4.02
N LEU A 27 11.31 -5.30 -2.75
CA LEU A 27 12.26 -4.77 -1.77
C LEU A 27 13.74 -5.06 -2.11
N PRO A 28 14.16 -6.31 -2.37
CA PRO A 28 15.54 -6.64 -2.66
C PRO A 28 16.01 -6.16 -4.04
N ALA A 29 15.11 -5.65 -4.88
CA ALA A 29 15.48 -5.03 -6.14
C ALA A 29 16.17 -3.67 -5.96
N HIS A 30 15.95 -3.01 -4.81
CA HIS A 30 16.40 -1.66 -4.54
C HIS A 30 17.30 -1.54 -3.30
N ASP A 31 17.27 -2.53 -2.40
CA ASP A 31 18.06 -2.52 -1.18
C ASP A 31 18.80 -3.85 -0.98
N SER A 32 20.10 -3.78 -0.72
CA SER A 32 20.93 -4.92 -0.34
C SER A 32 20.90 -5.10 1.19
N ALA A 33 19.71 -5.23 1.77
CA ALA A 33 19.49 -5.42 3.18
C ALA A 33 19.00 -6.84 3.48
N LYS A 34 19.15 -7.28 4.73
CA LYS A 34 18.44 -8.42 5.28
C LYS A 34 17.06 -7.95 5.71
N PHE A 35 15.99 -8.48 5.14
CA PHE A 35 14.63 -8.12 5.50
C PHE A 35 14.07 -9.06 6.55
N GLN A 36 13.65 -8.52 7.70
CA GLN A 36 12.86 -9.22 8.70
C GLN A 36 11.41 -8.78 8.54
N VAL A 37 10.57 -9.65 8.01
CA VAL A 37 9.18 -9.32 7.67
C VAL A 37 8.24 -9.91 8.69
N TYR A 38 7.51 -9.07 9.40
CA TYR A 38 6.51 -9.44 10.38
C TYR A 38 5.13 -9.38 9.74
N VAL A 39 4.50 -10.54 9.57
CA VAL A 39 3.19 -10.69 8.93
C VAL A 39 2.13 -10.89 10.00
N LEU A 40 1.28 -9.89 10.20
CA LEU A 40 0.14 -9.98 11.10
C LEU A 40 -1.06 -10.51 10.33
N HIS A 41 -1.68 -11.58 10.84
CA HIS A 41 -2.76 -12.28 10.16
C HIS A 41 -3.72 -12.98 11.12
N ARG A 42 -4.82 -13.53 10.59
CA ARG A 42 -5.77 -14.38 11.31
C ARG A 42 -6.10 -15.67 10.59
N ASP A 43 -5.99 -15.72 9.28
CA ASP A 43 -6.56 -16.76 8.42
C ASP A 43 -5.53 -17.37 7.45
N LEU A 44 -4.22 -17.09 7.62
CA LEU A 44 -3.21 -17.72 6.79
C LEU A 44 -3.14 -19.22 7.05
N THR A 45 -3.09 -19.99 5.97
CA THR A 45 -2.89 -21.42 5.99
C THR A 45 -1.41 -21.79 6.14
N ASP A 46 -1.11 -23.04 6.46
CA ASP A 46 0.26 -23.55 6.47
C ASP A 46 0.92 -23.44 5.09
N GLU A 47 0.14 -23.58 4.01
CA GLU A 47 0.63 -23.40 2.63
C GLU A 47 1.05 -21.95 2.38
N ASP A 48 0.24 -20.98 2.79
CA ASP A 48 0.59 -19.56 2.70
C ASP A 48 1.89 -19.24 3.43
N CYS A 49 2.00 -19.75 4.65
CA CYS A 49 3.19 -19.58 5.48
C CYS A 49 4.43 -20.20 4.83
N ASN A 50 4.30 -21.40 4.26
CA ASN A 50 5.38 -22.08 3.55
C ASN A 50 5.82 -21.32 2.30
N VAL A 51 4.87 -20.83 1.51
CA VAL A 51 5.18 -20.05 0.29
C VAL A 51 5.87 -18.74 0.64
N LEU A 52 5.37 -17.98 1.62
CA LEU A 52 6.02 -16.74 2.05
C LEU A 52 7.42 -17.01 2.65
N SER A 53 7.58 -18.09 3.44
CA SER A 53 8.87 -18.47 4.00
C SER A 53 9.91 -18.86 2.95
N SER A 54 9.46 -19.33 1.78
CA SER A 54 10.35 -19.69 0.67
C SER A 54 11.15 -18.52 0.11
N LEU A 55 10.73 -17.29 0.38
CA LEU A 55 11.47 -16.07 0.01
C LEU A 55 12.88 -16.02 0.62
N SER A 56 13.09 -16.67 1.76
CA SER A 56 14.42 -16.76 2.39
C SER A 56 15.43 -17.57 1.55
N ASN A 57 14.97 -18.44 0.68
CA ASN A 57 15.82 -19.27 -0.18
C ASN A 57 16.34 -18.52 -1.40
N LEU A 58 15.63 -17.49 -1.86
CA LEU A 58 15.91 -16.75 -3.08
C LEU A 58 16.43 -15.33 -2.81
N TYR A 59 15.98 -14.78 -1.70
CA TYR A 59 16.27 -13.41 -1.28
C TYR A 59 16.56 -13.43 0.23
N ASP A 60 17.27 -12.46 0.76
CA ASP A 60 17.52 -12.36 2.20
C ASP A 60 16.28 -11.78 2.94
N ILE A 61 15.13 -12.46 2.76
CA ILE A 61 13.82 -12.12 3.33
C ILE A 61 13.40 -13.21 4.31
N HIS A 62 13.34 -12.89 5.60
CA HIS A 62 12.93 -13.82 6.66
C HIS A 62 11.57 -13.39 7.20
N VAL A 63 10.59 -14.29 7.09
CA VAL A 63 9.19 -14.01 7.44
C VAL A 63 8.87 -14.55 8.82
N HIS A 64 8.29 -13.70 9.67
CA HIS A 64 7.80 -14.00 11.00
C HIS A 64 6.28 -13.84 11.02
N PHE A 65 5.56 -14.93 11.28
CA PHE A 65 4.10 -14.91 11.31
C PHE A 65 3.61 -14.61 12.73
N ILE A 66 2.69 -13.65 12.83
CA ILE A 66 2.06 -13.24 14.09
C ILE A 66 0.55 -13.39 13.91
N CYS A 67 -0.01 -14.44 14.51
CA CYS A 67 -1.45 -14.62 14.58
C CYS A 67 -2.03 -13.60 15.57
N VAL A 68 -2.83 -12.65 15.07
CA VAL A 68 -3.45 -11.62 15.91
C VAL A 68 -4.48 -12.27 16.85
N PRO A 69 -4.40 -12.09 18.18
CA PRO A 69 -5.35 -12.66 19.12
C PRO A 69 -6.80 -12.27 18.83
N VAL A 70 -7.74 -13.18 19.14
CA VAL A 70 -9.19 -12.96 18.93
C VAL A 70 -9.67 -11.68 19.61
N SER A 71 -9.18 -11.42 20.82
CA SER A 71 -9.51 -10.23 21.61
C SER A 71 -9.20 -8.91 20.90
N PHE A 72 -8.16 -8.90 20.04
CA PHE A 72 -7.85 -7.71 19.22
C PHE A 72 -8.76 -7.62 18.00
N SER A 73 -9.11 -8.76 17.37
CA SER A 73 -9.96 -8.73 16.17
C SER A 73 -11.44 -8.45 16.49
N GLU A 74 -11.95 -8.95 17.62
CA GLU A 74 -13.31 -8.66 18.08
C GLU A 74 -13.50 -7.16 18.36
N ALA A 75 -12.45 -6.50 18.76
CA ALA A 75 -12.44 -5.07 18.97
C ALA A 75 -12.68 -4.25 17.69
N PHE A 76 -12.50 -4.85 16.51
CA PHE A 76 -12.63 -4.17 15.22
C PHE A 76 -13.84 -4.63 14.38
N THR A 77 -14.73 -5.46 14.95
CA THR A 77 -15.89 -6.02 14.22
C THR A 77 -16.91 -4.97 13.77
N ASP A 78 -16.98 -3.84 14.47
CA ASP A 78 -17.96 -2.78 14.18
C ASP A 78 -17.41 -1.71 13.22
N THR A 79 -16.23 -1.94 12.62
CA THR A 79 -15.64 -1.00 11.66
C THR A 79 -16.08 -1.31 10.22
N SER A 80 -16.22 -0.29 9.39
CA SER A 80 -16.49 -0.46 7.95
C SER A 80 -15.25 -0.95 7.16
N ALA A 81 -14.08 -0.97 7.79
CA ALA A 81 -12.82 -1.44 7.20
C ALA A 81 -12.58 -2.92 7.53
N PRO A 82 -11.90 -3.68 6.65
CA PRO A 82 -11.45 -5.02 6.96
C PRO A 82 -10.62 -5.04 8.26
N ALA A 83 -10.84 -6.04 9.12
CA ALA A 83 -10.17 -6.14 10.42
C ALA A 83 -8.63 -6.14 10.28
N GLU A 84 -8.09 -6.73 9.21
CA GLU A 84 -6.67 -6.76 8.89
C GLU A 84 -6.08 -5.35 8.75
N THR A 85 -6.87 -4.42 8.21
CA THR A 85 -6.46 -3.02 8.12
C THR A 85 -6.22 -2.39 9.49
N CYS A 86 -6.92 -2.88 10.52
CA CYS A 86 -6.77 -2.40 11.89
C CYS A 86 -5.57 -3.02 12.63
N PHE A 87 -5.08 -4.18 12.19
CA PHE A 87 -4.00 -4.91 12.87
C PHE A 87 -2.68 -4.12 12.95
N ARG A 88 -2.46 -3.14 12.05
CA ARG A 88 -1.31 -2.24 12.16
C ARG A 88 -1.22 -1.49 13.49
N LEU A 89 -2.38 -1.29 14.13
CA LEU A 89 -2.46 -0.63 15.44
C LEU A 89 -1.95 -1.54 16.57
N CYS A 90 -1.93 -2.87 16.34
CA CYS A 90 -1.46 -3.85 17.30
C CYS A 90 0.07 -4.03 17.25
N LEU A 91 0.77 -3.45 16.27
CA LEU A 91 2.20 -3.63 16.08
C LEU A 91 3.01 -3.40 17.37
N PRO A 92 2.86 -2.25 18.10
CA PRO A 92 3.64 -2.04 19.30
C PRO A 92 3.42 -3.08 20.40
N ALA A 93 2.23 -3.69 20.44
CA ALA A 93 1.88 -4.70 21.47
C ALA A 93 2.28 -6.12 21.07
N LEU A 94 2.38 -6.43 19.78
CA LEU A 94 2.61 -7.79 19.28
C LEU A 94 4.05 -8.03 18.81
N LEU A 95 4.80 -6.97 18.55
CA LEU A 95 6.19 -7.08 18.11
C LEU A 95 7.15 -7.31 19.28
N PRO A 96 8.30 -7.97 19.03
CA PRO A 96 9.34 -8.12 20.05
C PRO A 96 9.83 -6.76 20.58
N ASN A 97 9.93 -6.62 21.90
CA ASN A 97 10.42 -5.40 22.57
C ASN A 97 11.89 -5.08 22.27
N THR A 98 12.59 -5.98 21.59
CA THR A 98 13.98 -5.77 21.15
C THR A 98 14.11 -4.98 19.86
N LEU A 99 12.99 -4.68 19.20
CA LEU A 99 12.99 -3.89 17.97
C LEU A 99 12.96 -2.40 18.29
N ASP A 100 13.89 -1.66 17.69
CA ASP A 100 13.94 -0.20 17.81
C ASP A 100 12.93 0.49 16.89
N ARG A 101 12.72 -0.07 15.70
CA ARG A 101 11.83 0.49 14.70
C ARG A 101 11.28 -0.57 13.76
N ILE A 102 10.15 -0.26 13.15
CA ILE A 102 9.54 -1.07 12.12
C ILE A 102 8.90 -0.18 11.06
N LEU A 103 9.08 -0.56 9.79
CA LEU A 103 8.40 0.07 8.66
C LEU A 103 7.18 -0.76 8.27
N TYR A 104 5.99 -0.21 8.51
CA TYR A 104 4.73 -0.81 8.06
C TYR A 104 4.41 -0.38 6.63
N LEU A 105 4.03 -1.34 5.79
CA LEU A 105 3.60 -1.14 4.42
C LEU A 105 2.29 -1.88 4.15
N GLU A 106 1.41 -1.31 3.34
CA GLU A 106 0.24 -2.03 2.80
C GLU A 106 0.68 -2.96 1.66
N ALA A 107 0.00 -4.11 1.52
CA ALA A 107 0.40 -5.17 0.59
C ALA A 107 0.17 -4.83 -0.89
N ASP A 108 -0.58 -3.78 -1.18
CA ASP A 108 -0.89 -3.27 -2.52
C ASP A 108 0.08 -2.18 -2.99
N MET A 109 1.32 -2.26 -2.53
CA MET A 109 2.42 -1.37 -2.91
C MET A 109 3.54 -2.12 -3.61
N ILE A 110 4.43 -1.38 -4.25
CA ILE A 110 5.77 -1.82 -4.64
C ILE A 110 6.80 -0.76 -4.28
N ALA A 111 8.02 -1.21 -3.94
CA ALA A 111 9.17 -0.33 -3.92
C ALA A 111 9.64 -0.06 -5.36
N THR A 112 9.94 1.20 -5.65
CA THR A 112 10.47 1.69 -6.93
C THR A 112 11.87 2.29 -6.79
N ALA A 113 12.30 2.51 -5.55
CA ALA A 113 13.65 2.93 -5.17
C ALA A 113 13.98 2.46 -3.75
N SER A 114 15.21 2.67 -3.30
CA SER A 114 15.67 2.28 -1.95
C SER A 114 14.82 2.90 -0.85
N LEU A 115 14.39 2.08 0.12
CA LEU A 115 13.68 2.51 1.33
C LEU A 115 14.63 2.84 2.49
N MET A 116 15.93 2.69 2.31
CA MET A 116 16.95 3.00 3.32
C MET A 116 16.83 4.42 3.89
N PRO A 117 16.64 5.47 3.06
CA PRO A 117 16.50 6.83 3.58
C PRO A 117 15.31 6.99 4.53
N LEU A 118 14.19 6.32 4.25
CA LEU A 118 13.03 6.27 5.13
C LEU A 118 13.36 5.48 6.40
N TYR A 119 13.89 4.26 6.23
CA TYR A 119 14.11 3.36 7.36
C TYR A 119 15.12 3.91 8.37
N THR A 120 16.14 4.65 7.91
CA THR A 120 17.17 5.25 8.76
C THR A 120 16.85 6.67 9.23
N LEU A 121 15.63 7.18 8.93
CA LEU A 121 15.20 8.51 9.32
C LEU A 121 15.39 8.72 10.84
N ASP A 122 15.93 9.89 11.21
CA ASP A 122 15.93 10.32 12.61
C ASP A 122 14.51 10.76 13.01
N PHE A 123 13.97 10.14 14.02
CA PHE A 123 12.65 10.47 14.53
C PHE A 123 12.59 11.86 15.19
N ALA A 124 13.71 12.47 15.54
CA ALA A 124 13.78 13.73 16.29
C ALA A 124 12.88 13.73 17.55
N GLY A 125 12.86 12.59 18.26
CA GLY A 125 12.02 12.37 19.44
C GLY A 125 10.54 12.11 19.18
N LYS A 126 10.13 11.96 17.90
CA LYS A 126 8.75 11.66 17.54
C LYS A 126 8.45 10.15 17.64
N LYS A 127 7.17 9.81 17.79
CA LYS A 127 6.68 8.43 17.93
C LYS A 127 6.58 7.68 16.60
N ALA A 128 6.28 8.40 15.52
CA ALA A 128 6.16 7.80 14.20
C ALA A 128 6.44 8.80 13.08
N ALA A 129 6.76 8.28 11.90
CA ALA A 129 6.72 9.02 10.64
C ALA A 129 5.63 8.44 9.73
N CYS A 130 4.86 9.29 9.07
CA CYS A 130 3.73 8.90 8.23
C CYS A 130 3.52 9.89 7.09
N THR A 131 2.79 9.47 6.06
CA THR A 131 2.37 10.35 4.96
C THR A 131 1.01 10.99 5.24
N THR A 132 0.57 11.88 4.36
CA THR A 132 -0.78 12.44 4.36
C THR A 132 -1.51 12.02 3.08
N ASP A 133 -2.85 12.05 3.12
CA ASP A 133 -3.68 11.95 1.94
C ASP A 133 -3.77 13.30 1.20
N ALA A 134 -4.46 13.34 0.06
CA ALA A 134 -4.65 14.56 -0.74
C ALA A 134 -5.40 15.68 0.02
N SER A 135 -6.14 15.35 1.07
CA SER A 135 -6.86 16.30 1.93
C SER A 135 -6.01 16.76 3.12
N GLY A 136 -4.76 16.28 3.26
CA GLY A 136 -3.87 16.59 4.36
C GLY A 136 -4.14 15.80 5.65
N ASN A 137 -5.03 14.77 5.58
CA ASN A 137 -5.25 13.87 6.71
C ASN A 137 -4.10 12.86 6.79
N ILE A 138 -3.81 12.38 8.00
CA ILE A 138 -2.79 11.36 8.23
C ILE A 138 -3.20 10.08 7.50
N SER A 139 -2.25 9.55 6.72
CA SER A 139 -2.37 8.24 6.05
C SER A 139 -1.58 7.21 6.83
N ALA A 140 -2.24 6.12 7.19
CA ALA A 140 -1.63 4.99 7.89
C ALA A 140 -1.14 3.88 6.94
N SER A 141 -1.06 4.16 5.63
CA SER A 141 -0.63 3.18 4.64
C SER A 141 0.88 2.91 4.67
N VAL A 142 1.66 3.94 5.05
CA VAL A 142 3.11 3.86 5.28
C VAL A 142 3.41 4.47 6.63
N LEU A 143 3.97 3.67 7.54
CA LEU A 143 4.31 4.09 8.90
C LEU A 143 5.70 3.62 9.26
N LEU A 144 6.59 4.53 9.64
CA LEU A 144 7.80 4.15 10.36
C LEU A 144 7.55 4.41 11.85
N LEU A 145 7.54 3.35 12.67
CA LEU A 145 7.23 3.41 14.10
C LEU A 145 8.51 3.41 14.93
N ASN A 146 8.59 4.32 15.90
CA ASN A 146 9.61 4.37 16.94
C ASN A 146 9.12 3.51 18.11
N LEU A 147 9.43 2.22 18.07
CA LEU A 147 8.88 1.24 19.00
C LEU A 147 9.20 1.52 20.47
N PRO A 148 10.43 1.93 20.86
CA PRO A 148 10.72 2.28 22.24
C PRO A 148 9.77 3.31 22.84
N LEU A 149 9.38 4.33 22.05
CA LEU A 149 8.44 5.36 22.54
C LEU A 149 6.99 4.90 22.54
N LEU A 150 6.66 3.82 21.82
CA LEU A 150 5.31 3.25 21.77
C LEU A 150 5.13 2.12 22.78
N HIS A 151 6.21 1.36 23.10
CA HIS A 151 6.18 0.32 24.11
C HIS A 151 6.11 0.90 25.54
N ASP A 152 6.83 1.98 25.80
CA ASP A 152 6.95 2.59 27.13
C ASP A 152 5.73 3.42 27.57
N THR A 153 4.71 3.54 26.72
CA THR A 153 3.46 4.19 27.13
C THR A 153 2.60 3.19 27.90
N PRO A 154 2.34 3.42 29.21
CA PRO A 154 1.39 2.63 30.01
C PRO A 154 0.00 2.54 29.36
N ASP A 155 -0.27 3.46 28.44
CA ASP A 155 -1.52 3.64 27.71
C ASP A 155 -1.54 2.95 26.34
N CYS A 156 -0.48 2.24 25.92
CA CYS A 156 -0.52 1.52 24.63
C CYS A 156 -1.73 0.56 24.52
N PRO A 157 -2.13 -0.18 25.58
CA PRO A 157 -3.43 -0.86 25.61
C PRO A 157 -4.63 0.08 25.72
N SER A 158 -4.49 1.28 26.30
CA SER A 158 -5.59 2.24 26.46
C SER A 158 -5.83 3.06 25.20
N VAL A 159 -4.78 3.34 24.41
CA VAL A 159 -4.87 3.88 23.05
C VAL A 159 -5.79 3.02 22.20
N PHE A 160 -5.65 1.67 22.29
CA PHE A 160 -6.57 0.74 21.65
C PHE A 160 -7.99 0.82 22.18
N ARG A 161 -8.19 0.90 23.51
CA ARG A 161 -9.51 0.93 24.12
C ARG A 161 -10.25 2.26 23.84
N HIS A 162 -9.54 3.38 23.81
CA HIS A 162 -10.15 4.67 23.44
C HIS A 162 -10.53 4.67 21.95
N ALA A 163 -9.66 4.12 21.10
CA ALA A 163 -9.97 3.92 19.71
C ALA A 163 -11.26 3.12 19.51
N LEU A 164 -11.51 2.10 20.30
CA LEU A 164 -12.68 1.24 20.21
C LEU A 164 -13.96 1.87 20.80
N ALA A 165 -13.83 2.77 21.79
CA ALA A 165 -14.98 3.33 22.50
C ALA A 165 -15.75 4.38 21.69
N ASP A 166 -15.15 4.99 20.66
CA ASP A 166 -15.70 6.18 19.98
C ASP A 166 -16.23 5.96 18.55
N GLY A 167 -16.39 4.72 18.09
CA GLY A 167 -16.98 4.38 16.76
C GLY A 167 -16.08 4.77 15.57
N PHE A 168 -14.99 4.06 15.36
CA PHE A 168 -13.82 4.50 14.60
C PHE A 168 -13.81 4.24 13.09
N ASP A 169 -13.29 5.27 12.38
CA ASP A 169 -12.55 5.12 11.13
C ASP A 169 -11.05 4.88 11.46
N VAL A 170 -10.47 3.81 10.89
CA VAL A 170 -9.06 3.39 11.09
C VAL A 170 -8.07 4.53 10.83
N HIS A 171 -8.38 5.41 9.88
CA HIS A 171 -7.58 6.60 9.58
C HIS A 171 -7.63 7.64 10.71
N ASN A 172 -8.70 7.66 11.50
CA ASN A 172 -8.84 8.56 12.65
C ASN A 172 -8.10 8.06 13.89
N ILE A 173 -7.83 6.78 14.05
CA ILE A 173 -7.18 6.23 15.25
C ILE A 173 -5.76 6.78 15.40
N PHE A 174 -4.96 6.80 14.35
CA PHE A 174 -3.65 7.45 14.40
C PHE A 174 -3.75 8.94 14.71
N ARG A 175 -4.85 9.58 14.30
CA ARG A 175 -5.09 11.00 14.55
C ARG A 175 -5.49 11.30 15.98
N THR A 176 -6.17 10.38 16.68
CA THR A 176 -6.64 10.57 18.06
C THR A 176 -5.71 9.97 19.10
N SER A 177 -5.01 8.90 18.75
CA SER A 177 -4.14 8.13 19.65
C SER A 177 -2.69 8.61 19.66
N ILE A 178 -2.22 9.18 18.54
CA ILE A 178 -0.91 9.81 18.44
C ILE A 178 -1.17 11.27 18.07
N CYS A 179 -0.82 12.20 18.96
CA CYS A 179 -0.94 13.63 18.69
C CYS A 179 -0.15 13.98 17.40
N ARG A 180 -0.69 14.87 16.58
CA ARG A 180 0.00 15.31 15.35
C ARG A 180 1.42 15.83 15.64
N GLU A 181 1.62 16.37 16.83
CA GLU A 181 2.91 16.85 17.35
C GLU A 181 3.93 15.71 17.54
N ASP A 182 3.48 14.48 17.73
CA ASP A 182 4.32 13.28 17.88
C ASP A 182 4.66 12.61 16.54
N LEU A 183 4.22 13.18 15.42
CA LEU A 183 4.42 12.65 14.07
C LEU A 183 5.42 13.48 13.28
N LEU A 184 6.27 12.78 12.52
CA LEU A 184 6.98 13.33 11.38
C LEU A 184 6.15 13.13 10.12
N LEU A 185 5.92 14.19 9.36
CA LEU A 185 5.22 14.09 8.09
C LEU A 185 6.22 13.84 6.97
N LEU A 186 5.99 12.75 6.23
CA LEU A 186 6.75 12.34 5.06
C LEU A 186 6.14 12.95 3.79
N ASP A 187 6.95 13.13 2.77
CA ASP A 187 6.46 13.50 1.45
C ASP A 187 5.65 12.33 0.85
N SER A 188 4.37 12.57 0.61
CA SER A 188 3.45 11.57 0.06
C SER A 188 3.76 11.22 -1.40
N LEU A 189 4.37 12.14 -2.15
CA LEU A 189 4.79 11.88 -3.53
C LEU A 189 6.02 10.97 -3.58
N GLU A 190 6.86 11.00 -2.54
CA GLU A 190 8.02 10.12 -2.44
C GLU A 190 7.66 8.75 -1.85
N TYR A 191 6.87 8.70 -0.75
CA TYR A 191 6.71 7.50 0.06
C TYR A 191 5.31 6.87 0.02
N ASN A 192 4.35 7.43 -0.72
CA ASN A 192 2.99 6.88 -0.81
C ASN A 192 2.25 7.40 -2.05
N LEU A 193 2.94 7.46 -3.20
CA LEU A 193 2.36 7.96 -4.42
C LEU A 193 1.28 6.99 -4.93
N SER A 194 0.03 7.47 -5.02
CA SER A 194 -1.04 6.69 -5.65
C SER A 194 -0.77 6.52 -7.14
N ALA A 195 -0.77 5.28 -7.65
CA ALA A 195 -0.56 4.98 -9.07
C ALA A 195 -1.63 5.64 -9.94
N THR A 196 -2.89 5.63 -9.50
CA THR A 196 -4.00 6.29 -10.21
C THR A 196 -3.80 7.81 -10.25
N ALA A 197 -3.40 8.45 -9.15
CA ALA A 197 -3.13 9.89 -9.13
C ALA A 197 -1.87 10.24 -9.94
N ALA A 198 -0.83 9.41 -9.86
CA ALA A 198 0.40 9.58 -10.66
C ALA A 198 0.08 9.66 -12.15
N PHE A 199 -0.73 8.74 -12.65
CA PHE A 199 -1.14 8.72 -14.05
C PHE A 199 -2.14 9.86 -14.38
N SER A 200 -3.24 9.95 -13.63
CA SER A 200 -4.37 10.82 -14.01
C SER A 200 -4.17 12.30 -13.68
N GLN A 201 -3.45 12.64 -12.61
CA GLN A 201 -3.27 14.01 -12.15
C GLN A 201 -1.90 14.57 -12.50
N TYR A 202 -0.86 13.74 -12.47
CA TYR A 202 0.52 14.19 -12.70
C TYR A 202 1.06 13.80 -14.08
N GLY A 203 0.31 13.01 -14.87
CA GLY A 203 0.74 12.57 -16.20
C GLY A 203 2.00 11.72 -16.19
N LEU A 204 2.24 11.01 -15.07
CA LEU A 204 3.41 10.16 -14.93
C LEU A 204 3.14 8.79 -15.58
N HIS A 205 4.16 8.27 -16.22
CA HIS A 205 4.19 6.98 -16.89
C HIS A 205 5.33 6.12 -16.33
N ALA A 206 5.29 4.82 -16.57
CA ALA A 206 6.33 3.91 -16.08
C ALA A 206 7.76 4.33 -16.50
N ALA A 207 7.91 4.86 -17.73
CA ALA A 207 9.19 5.33 -18.23
C ALA A 207 9.60 6.72 -17.74
N THR A 208 8.70 7.49 -17.15
CA THR A 208 8.94 8.88 -16.68
C THR A 208 8.74 9.02 -15.17
N LEU A 209 8.55 7.90 -14.45
CA LEU A 209 8.45 7.92 -13.00
C LEU A 209 9.76 8.45 -12.41
N PRO A 210 9.70 9.53 -11.60
CA PRO A 210 10.90 10.10 -11.00
C PRO A 210 11.61 9.13 -10.06
N ASP A 211 12.94 9.14 -10.04
CA ASP A 211 13.76 8.33 -9.10
C ASP A 211 13.51 8.68 -7.63
N SER A 212 12.91 9.85 -7.37
CA SER A 212 12.50 10.25 -6.01
C SER A 212 11.30 9.48 -5.49
N VAL A 213 10.46 8.91 -6.35
CA VAL A 213 9.34 8.05 -5.95
C VAL A 213 9.90 6.73 -5.43
N ARG A 214 9.65 6.41 -4.16
CA ARG A 214 10.18 5.19 -3.51
C ARG A 214 9.14 4.12 -3.28
N LEU A 215 7.89 4.53 -3.09
CA LEU A 215 6.75 3.62 -2.94
C LEU A 215 5.62 4.06 -3.86
N LEU A 216 5.23 3.17 -4.75
CA LEU A 216 4.05 3.31 -5.59
C LEU A 216 2.93 2.48 -4.99
N HIS A 217 1.79 3.12 -4.73
CA HIS A 217 0.64 2.53 -4.05
C HIS A 217 -0.53 2.39 -5.02
N TYR A 218 -1.00 1.19 -5.24
CA TYR A 218 -2.15 0.88 -6.10
C TYR A 218 -3.45 1.00 -5.30
N LYS A 219 -3.67 2.20 -4.71
CA LYS A 219 -4.85 2.51 -3.92
C LYS A 219 -6.07 2.67 -4.84
N GLY A 220 -7.16 1.96 -4.53
CA GLY A 220 -8.37 1.95 -5.36
C GLY A 220 -8.30 0.88 -6.45
N GLU A 221 -8.05 1.28 -7.69
CA GLU A 221 -7.86 0.37 -8.82
C GLU A 221 -6.58 -0.47 -8.63
N LYS A 222 -6.69 -1.78 -8.88
CA LYS A 222 -5.63 -2.74 -8.61
C LYS A 222 -5.12 -3.37 -9.90
N PRO A 223 -3.80 -3.52 -10.10
CA PRO A 223 -3.23 -4.14 -11.31
C PRO A 223 -3.79 -5.53 -11.64
N TRP A 224 -4.26 -6.25 -10.62
CA TRP A 224 -4.80 -7.60 -10.74
C TRP A 224 -6.34 -7.65 -10.88
N HIS A 225 -7.01 -6.50 -10.93
CA HIS A 225 -8.42 -6.42 -11.28
C HIS A 225 -8.54 -6.08 -12.76
N GLY A 226 -9.36 -6.81 -13.51
CA GLY A 226 -9.55 -6.57 -14.93
C GLY A 226 -10.72 -5.64 -15.26
N ASP A 227 -11.37 -5.07 -14.26
CA ASP A 227 -12.64 -4.34 -14.39
C ASP A 227 -12.49 -2.81 -14.50
N HIS A 228 -11.26 -2.32 -14.69
CA HIS A 228 -10.95 -0.91 -14.84
C HIS A 228 -10.05 -0.64 -16.05
N LEU A 229 -9.81 0.64 -16.33
CA LEU A 229 -8.87 1.05 -17.38
C LEU A 229 -7.44 0.95 -16.86
N HIS A 230 -6.70 -0.01 -17.37
CA HIS A 230 -5.29 -0.19 -17.02
C HIS A 230 -4.42 0.95 -17.55
N ASN A 231 -3.46 1.36 -16.73
CA ASN A 231 -2.42 2.31 -17.11
C ASN A 231 -1.03 1.64 -17.08
N ASP A 232 -0.03 2.26 -17.69
CA ASP A 232 1.28 1.64 -17.84
C ASP A 232 2.08 1.55 -16.53
N LEU A 233 1.74 2.33 -15.47
CA LEU A 233 2.34 2.19 -14.15
C LEU A 233 2.06 0.82 -13.52
N GLU A 234 0.95 0.17 -13.89
CA GLU A 234 0.64 -1.17 -13.44
C GLU A 234 1.64 -2.21 -13.95
N SER A 235 2.30 -1.95 -15.08
CA SER A 235 3.36 -2.80 -15.61
C SER A 235 4.53 -2.95 -14.63
N LEU A 236 4.79 -1.94 -13.79
CA LEU A 236 5.81 -1.99 -12.75
C LEU A 236 5.48 -3.05 -11.69
N TRP A 237 4.22 -3.16 -11.28
CA TRP A 237 3.75 -4.21 -10.38
C TRP A 237 3.87 -5.59 -11.02
N TRP A 238 3.42 -5.73 -12.28
CA TRP A 238 3.49 -6.98 -13.02
C TRP A 238 4.92 -7.46 -13.24
N ASN A 239 5.91 -6.58 -13.28
CA ASN A 239 7.32 -6.97 -13.40
C ASN A 239 7.81 -7.78 -12.19
N TYR A 240 7.23 -7.54 -10.99
CA TYR A 240 7.49 -8.36 -9.80
C TYR A 240 6.56 -9.56 -9.74
N ALA A 241 5.27 -9.38 -10.00
CA ALA A 241 4.28 -10.45 -9.98
C ALA A 241 4.65 -11.63 -10.88
N LYS A 242 5.27 -11.38 -12.04
CA LYS A 242 5.79 -12.42 -12.97
C LYS A 242 6.81 -13.36 -12.33
N LYS A 243 7.47 -12.96 -11.26
CA LYS A 243 8.47 -13.76 -10.53
C LYS A 243 7.84 -14.57 -9.40
N SER A 244 6.56 -14.34 -9.11
CA SER A 244 5.81 -14.98 -8.02
C SER A 244 5.21 -16.32 -8.50
N PRO A 245 5.05 -17.31 -7.60
CA PRO A 245 4.33 -18.54 -7.92
C PRO A 245 2.85 -18.31 -8.25
N TYR A 246 2.32 -17.15 -7.88
CA TYR A 246 0.93 -16.77 -8.10
C TYR A 246 0.65 -16.15 -9.46
N TYR A 247 1.70 -15.91 -10.28
CA TYR A 247 1.54 -15.20 -11.57
C TYR A 247 0.47 -15.80 -12.49
N PRO A 248 0.38 -17.14 -12.69
CA PRO A 248 -0.66 -17.69 -13.57
C PRO A 248 -2.07 -17.41 -13.08
N ALA A 249 -2.31 -17.56 -11.77
CA ALA A 249 -3.63 -17.31 -11.15
C ALA A 249 -4.01 -15.83 -11.19
N LEU A 250 -3.05 -14.93 -10.94
CA LEU A 250 -3.24 -13.48 -11.01
C LEU A 250 -3.58 -13.03 -12.44
N LEU A 251 -2.90 -13.60 -13.43
CA LEU A 251 -3.16 -13.31 -14.84
C LEU A 251 -4.57 -13.79 -15.25
N GLU A 252 -4.94 -15.01 -14.84
CA GLU A 252 -6.28 -15.55 -15.08
C GLU A 252 -7.36 -14.68 -14.45
N GLN A 253 -7.20 -14.28 -13.18
CA GLN A 253 -8.10 -13.38 -12.46
C GLN A 253 -8.30 -12.07 -13.23
N THR A 254 -7.21 -11.46 -13.70
CA THR A 254 -7.25 -10.19 -14.44
C THR A 254 -7.98 -10.35 -15.77
N ILE A 255 -7.68 -11.42 -16.53
CA ILE A 255 -8.37 -11.71 -17.80
C ILE A 255 -9.86 -11.94 -17.57
N GLN A 256 -10.23 -12.70 -16.55
CA GLN A 256 -11.64 -12.92 -16.19
C GLN A 256 -12.33 -11.60 -15.84
N GLY A 257 -11.70 -10.74 -15.06
CA GLY A 257 -12.20 -9.40 -14.77
C GLY A 257 -12.42 -8.55 -16.02
N MET A 258 -11.48 -8.60 -16.98
CA MET A 258 -11.62 -7.91 -18.28
C MET A 258 -12.80 -8.42 -19.10
N ILE A 259 -13.04 -9.73 -19.09
CA ILE A 259 -14.13 -10.36 -19.86
C ILE A 259 -15.48 -10.06 -19.22
N LEU A 260 -15.57 -10.13 -17.89
CA LEU A 260 -16.81 -9.96 -17.13
C LEU A 260 -17.11 -8.50 -16.79
N GLY A 261 -16.10 -7.63 -16.87
CA GLY A 261 -16.23 -6.22 -16.53
C GLY A 261 -17.08 -5.46 -17.54
N THR A 262 -18.27 -5.03 -17.12
CA THR A 262 -19.15 -4.12 -17.90
C THR A 262 -18.50 -2.75 -18.17
N ASN A 263 -17.43 -2.42 -17.47
CA ASN A 263 -16.76 -1.12 -17.53
C ASN A 263 -16.08 -0.85 -18.88
N VAL A 264 -15.53 -1.88 -19.54
CA VAL A 264 -14.88 -1.69 -20.87
C VAL A 264 -15.90 -1.26 -21.91
N ILE A 265 -17.08 -1.86 -21.94
CA ILE A 265 -18.16 -1.49 -22.87
C ILE A 265 -18.66 -0.08 -22.57
N THR A 266 -18.86 0.25 -21.31
CA THR A 266 -19.27 1.60 -20.85
C THR A 266 -18.21 2.62 -21.19
N TYR A 267 -16.93 2.30 -21.00
CA TYR A 267 -15.81 3.18 -21.33
C TYR A 267 -15.70 3.45 -22.84
N ILE A 268 -15.77 2.41 -23.68
CA ILE A 268 -15.81 2.54 -25.14
C ILE A 268 -17.00 3.43 -25.56
N SER A 269 -18.17 3.22 -24.95
CA SER A 269 -19.36 4.03 -25.20
C SER A 269 -19.14 5.52 -24.83
N ASN A 270 -18.47 5.79 -23.70
CA ASN A 270 -18.16 7.15 -23.28
C ASN A 270 -17.15 7.84 -24.20
N ILE A 271 -16.06 7.14 -24.60
CA ILE A 271 -15.10 7.66 -25.59
C ILE A 271 -15.81 7.99 -26.91
N GLN A 272 -16.68 7.11 -27.38
CA GLN A 272 -17.42 7.35 -28.62
C GLN A 272 -18.36 8.54 -28.50
N LYS A 273 -18.91 8.80 -27.31
CA LYS A 273 -19.74 9.97 -27.02
C LYS A 273 -18.91 11.26 -27.02
N GLU A 274 -17.77 11.24 -26.32
CA GLU A 274 -16.85 12.39 -26.29
C GLU A 274 -16.29 12.72 -27.70
N HIS A 275 -15.90 11.71 -28.45
CA HIS A 275 -15.43 11.88 -29.82
C HIS A 275 -16.50 12.54 -30.69
N ARG A 276 -17.76 12.11 -30.58
CA ARG A 276 -18.87 12.74 -31.30
C ARG A 276 -19.08 14.19 -30.90
N GLN A 277 -18.94 14.53 -29.61
CA GLN A 277 -19.05 15.91 -29.12
C GLN A 277 -17.92 16.78 -29.66
N LEU A 278 -16.67 16.29 -29.62
CA LEU A 278 -15.52 17.01 -30.18
C LEU A 278 -15.66 17.23 -31.69
N THR A 279 -16.12 16.23 -32.44
CA THR A 279 -16.37 16.35 -33.88
C THR A 279 -17.41 17.45 -34.16
N ALA A 280 -18.53 17.46 -33.42
CA ALA A 280 -19.56 18.49 -33.57
C ALA A 280 -19.03 19.89 -33.25
N ILE A 281 -18.13 20.04 -32.27
CA ILE A 281 -17.48 21.34 -31.97
C ILE A 281 -16.57 21.75 -33.11
N VAL A 282 -15.76 20.85 -33.66
CA VAL A 282 -14.89 21.14 -34.82
C VAL A 282 -15.70 21.59 -36.01
N ASP A 283 -16.80 20.90 -36.33
CA ASP A 283 -17.70 21.26 -37.42
C ASP A 283 -18.31 22.64 -37.22
N GLN A 284 -18.70 23.00 -36.00
CA GLN A 284 -19.18 24.34 -35.67
C GLN A 284 -18.12 25.43 -35.89
N TYR A 285 -16.88 25.17 -35.49
CA TYR A 285 -15.78 26.11 -35.71
C TYR A 285 -15.44 26.25 -37.19
N GLN A 286 -15.46 25.17 -37.96
CA GLN A 286 -15.26 25.21 -39.41
C GLN A 286 -16.34 26.06 -40.11
N THR A 287 -17.60 25.84 -39.74
CA THR A 287 -18.74 26.61 -40.25
C THR A 287 -18.64 28.11 -39.91
N LEU A 288 -18.10 28.44 -38.71
CA LEU A 288 -17.87 29.82 -38.32
C LEU A 288 -16.73 30.47 -39.12
N LEU A 289 -15.65 29.74 -39.36
CA LEU A 289 -14.53 30.23 -40.18
C LEU A 289 -14.94 30.47 -41.62
N GLU A 290 -15.76 29.60 -42.22
CA GLU A 290 -16.31 29.78 -43.57
C GLU A 290 -17.23 31.02 -43.69
N LYS A 291 -17.90 31.41 -42.61
CA LYS A 291 -18.74 32.62 -42.59
C LYS A 291 -17.94 33.92 -42.38
N LEU A 292 -16.70 33.83 -41.94
CA LEU A 292 -15.81 34.96 -41.70
C LEU A 292 -14.82 35.19 -42.84
N SER A 293 -14.71 34.26 -43.78
CA SER A 293 -13.96 34.34 -45.02
C SER A 293 -14.85 34.84 -46.16
#